data_f5b5f1b8e3b853abd874cd4e91eabc8b
#
_entry.id   f5b5f1b8e3b853abd874cd4e91eabc8b
#
_cell.length_a   1.000
_cell.length_b   1.000
_cell.length_c   1.000
_cell.angle_alpha   90.00
_cell.angle_beta   90.00
_cell.angle_gamma   90.00
#
_symmetry.space_group_name_H-M   'P 1'
#
loop_
_entity.id
_entity.type
_entity.pdbx_description
1 polymer ?
#
loop_
_entity_poly.entity_id
_entity_poly.type
_entity_poly.pdbx_seq_one_letter_code
_entity_poly.pdbx_strand_id
1 'polypeptide(L)'
;MNVNLSPRFKRSYKKTPRRIQSDFDKKISIFIKNPDHPSLKTHKLKGKLQECLAFQLKDGYCVLFEFSGPDTVDLLDIGPHNIYKRFQR
;
A
#
# COMPACT_ATOMS: atom_id res chain seq x y z
N MET A 1 2.19 -6.24 14.49
CA MET A 1 2.66 -5.19 13.57
C MET A 1 1.83 -3.94 13.75
N ASN A 2 2.51 -2.81 13.87
CA ASN A 2 1.84 -1.51 13.96
C ASN A 2 1.70 -0.91 12.58
N VAL A 3 0.49 -0.48 12.21
CA VAL A 3 0.20 0.08 10.91
C VAL A 3 -0.21 1.54 11.08
N ASN A 4 0.58 2.43 10.47
CA ASN A 4 0.29 3.85 10.46
C ASN A 4 -0.28 4.25 9.10
N LEU A 5 -1.34 5.05 9.12
CA LEU A 5 -1.94 5.57 7.90
C LEU A 5 -1.54 7.03 7.75
N SER A 6 -0.84 7.35 6.67
CA SER A 6 -0.48 8.75 6.41
C SER A 6 -1.73 9.57 6.09
N PRO A 7 -1.68 10.90 6.29
CA PRO A 7 -2.79 11.76 5.89
C PRO A 7 -3.12 11.62 4.39
N ARG A 8 -2.09 11.45 3.56
CA ARG A 8 -2.28 11.24 2.13
C ARG A 8 -3.03 9.95 1.85
N PHE A 9 -2.64 8.86 2.53
CA PHE A 9 -3.34 7.59 2.39
C PHE A 9 -4.82 7.73 2.75
N LYS A 10 -5.11 8.38 3.86
CA LYS A 10 -6.50 8.56 4.30
C LYS A 10 -7.33 9.32 3.28
N ARG A 11 -6.77 10.37 2.67
CA ARG A 11 -7.47 11.13 1.63
C ARG A 11 -7.73 10.29 0.38
N SER A 12 -6.72 9.56 -0.06
CA SER A 12 -6.82 8.70 -1.23
C SER A 12 -7.81 7.57 -1.01
N TYR A 13 -7.80 6.98 0.18
CA TYR A 13 -8.71 5.88 0.51
C TYR A 13 -10.18 6.32 0.39
N LYS A 14 -10.50 7.53 0.85
CA LYS A 14 -11.87 8.05 0.75
C LYS A 14 -12.36 8.16 -0.70
N LYS A 15 -11.44 8.41 -1.62
CA LYS A 15 -11.74 8.54 -3.06
C LYS A 15 -11.71 7.20 -3.80
N THR A 16 -11.26 6.16 -3.14
CA THR A 16 -11.12 4.85 -3.75
C THR A 16 -12.47 4.16 -3.89
N PRO A 17 -12.76 3.51 -5.04
CA PRO A 17 -14.03 2.79 -5.19
C PRO A 17 -14.26 1.78 -4.08
N ARG A 18 -15.52 1.61 -3.69
CA ARG A 18 -15.87 0.72 -2.57
C ARG A 18 -15.38 -0.72 -2.78
N ARG A 19 -15.45 -1.23 -4.00
CA ARG A 19 -14.97 -2.59 -4.30
C ARG A 19 -13.48 -2.75 -4.01
N ILE A 20 -12.71 -1.67 -4.22
CA ILE A 20 -11.27 -1.66 -3.95
C ILE A 20 -11.01 -1.49 -2.45
N GLN A 21 -11.80 -0.66 -1.78
CA GLN A 21 -11.71 -0.53 -0.32
C GLN A 21 -11.94 -1.89 0.35
N SER A 22 -12.93 -2.64 -0.13
CA SER A 22 -13.21 -3.98 0.40
C SER A 22 -12.05 -4.94 0.17
N ASP A 23 -11.43 -4.87 -1.00
CA ASP A 23 -10.25 -5.69 -1.29
C ASP A 23 -9.07 -5.30 -0.41
N PHE A 24 -8.87 -3.99 -0.18
CA PHE A 24 -7.85 -3.51 0.74
C PHE A 24 -8.06 -4.08 2.14
N ASP A 25 -9.30 -4.05 2.64
CA ASP A 25 -9.59 -4.56 3.98
C ASP A 25 -9.20 -6.03 4.12
N LYS A 26 -9.41 -6.83 3.08
CA LYS A 26 -8.98 -8.23 3.06
C LYS A 26 -7.46 -8.35 3.00
N LYS A 27 -6.84 -7.58 2.12
CA LYS A 27 -5.38 -7.67 1.90
C LYS A 27 -4.60 -7.17 3.09
N ILE A 28 -5.06 -6.11 3.77
CA ILE A 28 -4.34 -5.61 4.94
C ILE A 28 -4.36 -6.60 6.09
N SER A 29 -5.43 -7.38 6.23
CA SER A 29 -5.47 -8.45 7.22
C SER A 29 -4.43 -9.52 6.94
N ILE A 30 -4.27 -9.89 5.68
CA ILE A 30 -3.23 -10.83 5.26
C ILE A 30 -1.85 -10.24 5.54
N PHE A 31 -1.65 -8.97 5.15
CA PHE A 31 -0.38 -8.26 5.29
C PHE A 31 0.08 -8.23 6.76
N ILE A 32 -0.82 -7.93 7.67
CA ILE A 32 -0.50 -7.85 9.10
C ILE A 32 -0.01 -9.19 9.63
N LYS A 33 -0.60 -10.29 9.17
CA LYS A 33 -0.21 -11.65 9.59
C LYS A 33 1.06 -12.11 8.90
N ASN A 34 1.22 -11.79 7.62
CA ASN A 34 2.35 -12.24 6.83
C ASN A 34 2.59 -11.26 5.67
N PRO A 35 3.46 -10.25 5.86
CA PRO A 35 3.72 -9.25 4.81
C PRO A 35 4.29 -9.85 3.52
N ASP A 36 4.87 -11.06 3.60
CA ASP A 36 5.45 -11.73 2.45
C ASP A 36 4.48 -12.69 1.74
N HIS A 37 3.20 -12.65 2.12
CA HIS A 37 2.23 -13.58 1.54
C HIS A 37 2.15 -13.38 0.02
N PRO A 38 2.20 -14.49 -0.77
CA PRO A 38 2.22 -14.39 -2.23
C PRO A 38 1.04 -13.64 -2.85
N SER A 39 -0.13 -13.69 -2.23
CA SER A 39 -1.32 -13.03 -2.78
C SER A 39 -1.19 -11.51 -2.82
N LEU A 40 -0.25 -10.93 -2.06
CA LEU A 40 -0.01 -9.49 -2.03
C LEU A 40 0.81 -9.02 -3.23
N LYS A 41 1.58 -9.92 -3.84
CA LYS A 41 2.45 -9.60 -4.98
C LYS A 41 3.30 -8.37 -4.71
N THR A 42 3.86 -8.31 -3.50
CA THR A 42 4.68 -7.19 -3.06
C THR A 42 5.93 -7.05 -3.92
N HIS A 43 6.24 -5.82 -4.30
CA HIS A 43 7.45 -5.54 -5.07
C HIS A 43 8.03 -4.20 -4.67
N LYS A 44 9.32 -4.04 -4.92
CA LYS A 44 10.04 -2.79 -4.65
C LYS A 44 9.83 -1.82 -5.80
N LEU A 45 9.75 -0.55 -5.47
CA LEU A 45 9.72 0.50 -6.48
C LEU A 45 11.14 0.90 -6.87
N LYS A 46 11.29 1.48 -8.06
CA LYS A 46 12.59 1.87 -8.61
C LYS A 46 12.78 3.38 -8.56
N GLY A 47 14.03 3.82 -8.74
CA GLY A 47 14.34 5.23 -8.82
C GLY A 47 14.25 5.92 -7.48
N LYS A 48 13.62 7.09 -7.46
CA LYS A 48 13.50 7.90 -6.25
C LYS A 48 12.67 7.24 -5.15
N LEU A 49 11.90 6.21 -5.50
CA LEU A 49 11.02 5.51 -4.56
C LEU A 49 11.59 4.14 -4.14
N GLN A 50 12.90 3.94 -4.28
CA GLN A 50 13.50 2.62 -4.07
C GLN A 50 13.36 2.07 -2.65
N GLU A 51 13.09 2.92 -1.66
CA GLU A 51 12.83 2.48 -0.29
C GLU A 51 11.36 2.15 -0.06
N CYS A 52 10.50 2.45 -1.03
CA CYS A 52 9.10 2.14 -0.96
C CYS A 52 8.80 0.80 -1.59
N LEU A 53 7.75 0.18 -1.07
CA LEU A 53 7.24 -1.07 -1.61
C LEU A 53 5.79 -0.86 -1.99
N ALA A 54 5.24 -1.78 -2.76
CA ALA A 54 3.83 -1.77 -3.08
C ALA A 54 3.27 -3.18 -3.00
N PHE A 55 2.05 -3.32 -2.49
CA PHE A 55 1.32 -4.56 -2.66
C PHE A 55 0.10 -4.31 -3.52
N GLN A 56 -0.35 -5.37 -4.21
CA GLN A 56 -1.38 -5.23 -5.23
C GLN A 56 -2.78 -5.51 -4.71
N LEU A 57 -3.71 -4.72 -5.21
CA LEU A 57 -5.15 -4.93 -5.03
C LEU A 57 -5.74 -5.31 -6.38
N LYS A 58 -7.02 -5.66 -6.40
CA LYS A 58 -7.67 -6.01 -7.65
C LYS A 58 -7.78 -4.78 -8.58
N ASP A 59 -8.03 -5.06 -9.86
CA ASP A 59 -8.26 -4.05 -10.90
C ASP A 59 -7.09 -3.07 -11.06
N GLY A 60 -5.86 -3.54 -10.79
CA GLY A 60 -4.67 -2.73 -11.00
C GLY A 60 -4.41 -1.69 -9.93
N TYR A 61 -5.19 -1.68 -8.86
CA TYR A 61 -4.90 -0.80 -7.73
C TYR A 61 -3.76 -1.36 -6.89
N CYS A 62 -3.09 -0.48 -6.16
CA CYS A 62 -2.00 -0.88 -5.27
C CYS A 62 -1.90 0.04 -4.07
N VAL A 63 -1.15 -0.42 -3.07
CA VAL A 63 -0.88 0.32 -1.84
C VAL A 63 0.62 0.53 -1.73
N LEU A 64 1.04 1.79 -1.61
CA LEU A 64 2.44 2.14 -1.38
C LEU A 64 2.70 2.15 0.12
N PHE A 65 3.80 1.54 0.52
CA PHE A 65 4.14 1.48 1.94
C PHE A 65 5.65 1.42 2.12
N GLU A 66 6.09 1.67 3.37
CA GLU A 66 7.47 1.46 3.77
C GLU A 66 7.49 1.01 5.22
N PHE A 67 8.54 0.27 5.59
CA PHE A 67 8.75 -0.11 6.99
C PHE A 67 9.50 1.03 7.68
N SER A 68 8.92 1.52 8.77
CA SER A 68 9.53 2.62 9.54
C SER A 68 10.17 2.15 10.83
N GLY A 69 10.14 0.85 11.08
CA GLY A 69 10.75 0.22 12.23
C GLY A 69 10.62 -1.29 12.13
N PRO A 70 11.18 -2.05 13.10
CA PRO A 70 11.20 -3.51 13.01
C PRO A 70 9.81 -4.15 13.00
N ASP A 71 8.82 -3.47 13.54
CA ASP A 71 7.46 -3.99 13.59
C ASP A 71 6.43 -2.91 13.27
N THR A 72 6.83 -1.94 12.44
CA THR A 72 5.98 -0.80 12.08
C THR A 72 6.04 -0.56 10.59
N VAL A 73 4.87 -0.35 9.99
CA VAL A 73 4.74 -0.03 8.58
C VAL A 73 3.91 1.23 8.42
N ASP A 74 4.34 2.09 7.49
CA ASP A 74 3.62 3.31 7.13
C ASP A 74 2.97 3.09 5.77
N LEU A 75 1.64 3.19 5.69
CA LEU A 75 0.93 3.15 4.43
C LEU A 75 0.93 4.57 3.87
N LEU A 76 1.55 4.73 2.70
CA LEU A 76 1.85 6.04 2.15
C LEU A 76 0.76 6.55 1.21
N ASP A 77 0.20 5.67 0.40
CA ASP A 77 -0.84 6.04 -0.55
C ASP A 77 -1.55 4.78 -1.06
N ILE A 78 -2.72 4.97 -1.66
CA ILE A 78 -3.49 3.92 -2.32
C ILE A 78 -4.06 4.51 -3.61
N GLY A 79 -3.99 3.76 -4.70
CA GLY A 79 -4.50 4.25 -5.96
C GLY A 79 -4.25 3.28 -7.10
N PRO A 80 -4.62 3.67 -8.32
CA PRO A 80 -4.38 2.84 -9.50
C PRO A 80 -2.90 2.67 -9.79
N HIS A 81 -2.57 1.74 -10.67
CA HIS A 81 -1.20 1.33 -10.98
C HIS A 81 -0.23 2.49 -11.23
N ASN A 82 -0.69 3.58 -11.81
CA ASN A 82 0.16 4.73 -12.11
C ASN A 82 0.40 5.67 -10.93
N ILE A 83 -0.01 5.29 -9.74
CA ILE A 83 0.15 6.08 -8.51
C ILE A 83 1.62 6.46 -8.26
N TYR A 84 2.57 5.63 -8.69
CA TYR A 84 4.01 5.89 -8.52
C TYR A 84 4.43 7.20 -9.14
N LYS A 85 3.83 7.55 -10.29
CA LYS A 85 4.21 8.76 -11.03
C LYS A 85 3.74 10.02 -10.33
N ARG A 86 2.71 9.91 -9.50
CA ARG A 86 2.13 11.04 -8.78
C ARG A 86 2.66 11.19 -7.37
N PHE A 87 3.29 10.14 -6.83
CA PHE A 87 3.80 10.16 -5.47
C PHE A 87 5.14 10.88 -5.43
N GLN A 88 5.22 11.94 -4.62
CA GLN A 88 6.43 12.73 -4.43
C GLN A 88 6.83 12.66 -2.96
N ARG A 89 8.07 12.29 -2.70
CA ARG A 89 8.61 12.25 -1.34
C ARG A 89 9.30 13.54 -1.01
#